data_9cc0ecc5d2d79348b7ef8729459bbb5c
#
_entry.id   9cc0ecc5d2d79348b7ef8729459bbb5c
#
_cell.length_a   1.000
_cell.length_b   1.000
_cell.length_c   1.000
_cell.angle_alpha   90.00
_cell.angle_beta   90.00
_cell.angle_gamma   90.00
#
_symmetry.space_group_name_H-M   'P 1'
#
loop_
_entity.id
_entity.type
_entity.pdbx_description
1 polymer ?
#
loop_
_entity_poly.entity_id
_entity_poly.type
_entity_poly.pdbx_seq_one_letter_code
_entity_poly.pdbx_strand_id
1 'polypeptide(L)' 'MRWIRSYVLAEKSGELGTVCIYEADSAEAIQAHAAAADLPVDEVVKVADTVLVRPDPQPAAA' A
#
# COMPACT_ATOMS: atom_id res chain seq x y z
N MET A 1 -6.02 -1.87 12.74
CA MET A 1 -5.26 -1.63 11.48
C MET A 1 -5.97 -0.54 10.67
N ARG A 2 -5.22 0.34 10.07
CA ARG A 2 -5.79 1.44 9.30
C ARG A 2 -5.10 1.57 7.95
N TRP A 3 -5.88 1.61 6.89
CA TRP A 3 -5.40 1.82 5.52
C TRP A 3 -5.16 3.30 5.31
N ILE A 4 -3.95 3.69 4.96
CA ILE A 4 -3.55 5.09 4.78
C ILE A 4 -3.73 5.50 3.32
N ARG A 5 -3.09 4.78 2.40
CA ARG A 5 -3.17 5.07 0.97
C ARG A 5 -2.64 3.91 0.15
N SER A 6 -2.93 3.95 -1.13
CA SER A 6 -2.35 3.02 -2.10
C SER A 6 -1.88 3.77 -3.32
N TYR A 7 -0.79 3.30 -3.90
CA TYR A 7 -0.34 3.72 -5.22
C TYR A 7 -0.60 2.57 -6.18
N VAL A 8 -1.25 2.87 -7.30
CA VAL A 8 -1.45 1.90 -8.36
C VAL A 8 -0.35 2.13 -9.40
N LEU A 9 0.44 1.10 -9.65
CA LEU A 9 1.63 1.19 -10.47
C LEU A 9 1.34 0.67 -11.88
N ALA A 10 1.73 1.46 -12.89
CA ALA A 10 1.68 1.00 -14.28
C ALA A 10 3.01 0.28 -14.58
N GLU A 11 2.97 -1.04 -14.58
CA GLU A 11 4.14 -1.87 -14.85
C GLU A 11 4.51 -1.85 -16.33
N LYS A 12 5.79 -2.08 -16.62
CA LYS A 12 6.26 -2.14 -18.01
C LYS A 12 5.61 -3.28 -18.81
N SER A 13 5.21 -4.34 -18.12
CA SER A 13 4.51 -5.48 -18.71
C SER A 13 3.08 -5.18 -19.14
N GLY A 14 2.55 -4.02 -18.76
CA GLY A 14 1.15 -3.65 -18.96
C GLY A 14 0.24 -4.07 -17.85
N GLU A 15 0.73 -4.82 -16.86
CA GLU A 15 -0.03 -5.16 -15.67
C GLU A 15 -0.05 -4.02 -14.70
N LEU A 16 -1.02 -4.03 -13.77
CA LEU A 16 -1.10 -3.05 -12.69
C LEU A 16 -0.59 -3.69 -11.40
N GLY A 17 0.35 -3.01 -10.75
CA GLY A 17 0.79 -3.36 -9.41
C GLY A 17 0.23 -2.38 -8.39
N THR A 18 0.45 -2.65 -7.12
CA THR A 18 0.04 -1.74 -6.05
C THR A 18 1.08 -1.69 -4.94
N VAL A 19 1.18 -0.51 -4.33
CA VAL A 19 1.86 -0.33 -3.05
C VAL A 19 0.84 0.23 -2.09
N CYS A 20 0.58 -0.49 -0.99
CA CYS A 20 -0.39 -0.09 0.01
C CYS A 20 0.31 0.27 1.31
N ILE A 21 -0.08 1.39 1.89
CA ILE A 21 0.49 1.88 3.15
C ILE A 21 -0.57 1.70 4.24
N TYR A 22 -0.22 0.98 5.31
CA TYR A 22 -1.11 0.72 6.43
C TYR A 22 -0.46 1.08 7.75
N GLU A 23 -1.28 1.44 8.70
CA GLU A 23 -0.92 1.51 10.10
C GLU A 23 -1.42 0.24 10.79
N ALA A 24 -0.51 -0.53 11.37
CA ALA A 24 -0.84 -1.81 12.00
C ALA A 24 0.12 -2.09 13.15
N ASP A 25 -0.29 -2.95 14.07
CA ASP A 25 0.53 -3.35 15.21
C ASP A 25 1.69 -4.25 14.80
N SER A 26 1.54 -5.02 13.74
CA SER A 26 2.56 -5.95 13.28
C SER A 26 2.38 -6.29 11.80
N ALA A 27 3.44 -6.84 11.19
CA ALA A 27 3.37 -7.33 9.81
C ALA A 27 2.40 -8.51 9.71
N GLU A 28 2.31 -9.34 10.75
CA GLU A 28 1.38 -10.47 10.79
C GLU A 28 -0.06 -10.02 10.72
N ALA A 29 -0.41 -8.88 11.33
CA ALA A 29 -1.75 -8.32 11.26
C ALA A 29 -2.13 -7.94 9.83
N ILE A 30 -1.18 -7.39 9.07
CA ILE A 30 -1.38 -7.04 7.66
C ILE A 30 -1.57 -8.29 6.81
N GLN A 31 -0.75 -9.31 7.03
CA GLN A 31 -0.86 -10.57 6.29
C GLN A 31 -2.17 -11.29 6.58
N ALA A 32 -2.60 -11.28 7.84
CA ALA A 32 -3.89 -11.86 8.23
C ALA A 32 -5.06 -11.12 7.58
N HIS A 33 -5.00 -9.80 7.52
CA HIS A 33 -6.02 -8.98 6.85
C HIS A 33 -6.09 -9.31 5.36
N ALA A 34 -4.94 -9.38 4.69
CA ALA A 34 -4.89 -9.70 3.27
C ALA A 34 -5.43 -11.11 2.99
N ALA A 35 -5.08 -12.09 3.84
CA ALA A 35 -5.58 -13.46 3.71
C ALA A 35 -7.10 -13.51 3.89
N ALA A 36 -7.65 -12.77 4.86
CA ALA A 36 -9.09 -12.70 5.10
C ALA A 36 -9.83 -12.05 3.93
N ALA A 37 -9.20 -11.09 3.25
CA ALA A 37 -9.77 -10.42 2.09
C ALA A 37 -9.44 -11.10 0.76
N ASP A 38 -8.70 -12.21 0.79
CA ASP A 38 -8.24 -12.94 -0.40
C ASP A 38 -7.44 -12.05 -1.34
N LEU A 39 -6.59 -11.20 -0.78
CA LEU A 39 -5.71 -10.31 -1.54
C LEU A 39 -4.31 -10.87 -1.60
N PRO A 40 -3.63 -10.79 -2.76
CA PRO A 40 -2.23 -11.19 -2.84
C PRO A 40 -1.33 -10.22 -2.10
N VAL A 41 -0.37 -10.75 -1.37
CA VAL A 41 0.67 -9.95 -0.70
C VAL A 41 2.02 -10.57 -1.06
N ASP A 42 2.81 -9.84 -1.84
CA ASP A 42 4.14 -10.31 -2.24
C ASP A 42 5.16 -10.02 -1.16
N GLU A 43 5.06 -8.86 -0.52
CA GLU A 43 6.04 -8.43 0.47
C GLU A 43 5.41 -7.43 1.43
N VAL A 44 5.76 -7.55 2.70
CA VAL A 44 5.40 -6.58 3.74
C VAL A 44 6.69 -6.01 4.32
N VAL A 45 6.88 -4.71 4.20
CA VAL A 45 8.07 -4.02 4.66
C VAL A 45 7.68 -2.96 5.68
N LYS A 46 8.36 -2.95 6.81
CA LYS A 46 8.16 -1.93 7.84
C LYS A 46 8.75 -0.61 7.38
N VAL A 47 7.97 0.46 7.50
CA VAL A 47 8.45 1.81 7.24
C VAL A 47 9.25 2.26 8.46
N ALA A 48 10.53 2.58 8.25
CA ALA A 48 11.41 3.05 9.33
C ALA A 48 11.18 4.52 9.65
N ASP A 49 10.93 5.32 8.62
CA ASP A 49 10.73 6.76 8.78
C ASP A 49 10.02 7.32 7.55
N THR A 50 9.41 8.48 7.70
CA THR A 50 8.73 9.16 6.61
C THR A 50 9.25 10.58 6.48
N VAL A 51 9.68 10.95 5.29
CA VAL A 51 10.05 12.31 4.98
C VAL A 51 8.96 12.89 4.07
N LEU A 52 8.23 13.86 4.58
CA LEU A 52 7.13 14.49 3.86
C LEU A 52 7.55 15.88 3.42
N VAL A 53 7.77 16.04 2.13
CA VAL A 53 8.12 17.33 1.55
C VAL A 53 6.86 18.12 1.21
N ARG A 54 5.90 17.44 0.61
CA ARG A 54 4.57 18.01 0.30
C ARG A 54 3.58 16.87 0.14
N PRO A 55 2.27 17.13 0.27
CA PRO A 55 1.26 16.11 0.06
C PRO A 55 1.28 15.59 -1.39
N ASP A 56 0.78 14.38 -1.58
CA ASP A 56 0.59 13.84 -2.92
C ASP A 56 -0.35 14.74 -3.73
N PRO A 57 -0.16 14.82 -5.06
CA PRO A 57 -1.09 15.53 -5.91
C PRO A 57 -2.49 14.91 -5.80
N GLN A 58 -3.51 15.74 -5.90
CA GLN A 58 -4.88 15.25 -5.98
C GLN A 58 -5.05 14.47 -7.29
N PRO A 59 -5.78 13.34 -7.27
CA PRO A 59 -6.12 12.66 -8.51
C PRO A 59 -6.82 13.61 -9.47
N ALA A 60 -6.52 13.48 -10.78
CA ALA A 60 -7.21 14.28 -11.77
C ALA A 60 -8.71 13.98 -11.71
N ALA A 61 -9.53 15.04 -11.78
CA ALA A 61 -10.97 14.87 -11.86
C ALA A 61 -11.31 14.15 -13.17
N ALA A 62 -12.08 13.10 -13.05
CA ALA A 62 -12.51 12.32 -14.20
C ALA A 62 -13.57 13.08 -14.98
#